data_11a9b92555d6fa3cc6e45eb3ed2c4962
#
_entry.id   11a9b92555d6fa3cc6e45eb3ed2c4962
#
_cell.length_a   1.000
_cell.length_b   1.000
_cell.length_c   1.000
_cell.angle_alpha   90.00
_cell.angle_beta   90.00
_cell.angle_gamma   90.00
#
_symmetry.space_group_name_H-M   'P 1'
#
loop_
_entity.id
_entity.type
_entity.pdbx_description
1 polymer ?
#
loop_
_entity_poly.entity_id
_entity_poly.type
_entity_poly.pdbx_seq_one_letter_code
_entity_poly.pdbx_strand_id
1 'polypeptide(L)'
;VSRNCHKSVYHGLILNSLKPEYVYPQIIEELGIQGGIRPEDVEKKLNEHPEIRGVLIVSPTYDGVVSDIRGIADVVHAHDIPLIVDEAHGAHFSFGDGYFPESALQCGADLVIQSLHKTLPSLTQTAVLHLKGQRVRRDRLEQCLQMYQSSSPSYVFMAVMEQCIFEMHQHG
;
A
#
# COMPACT_ATOMS: atom_id res chain seq x y z
N VAL A 1 11.80 2.55 3.00
CA VAL A 1 10.46 2.76 3.58
C VAL A 1 10.14 4.25 3.58
N SER A 2 8.94 4.65 3.14
CA SER A 2 8.52 6.07 3.24
C SER A 2 8.41 6.50 4.70
N ARG A 3 8.95 7.70 5.02
CA ARG A 3 9.03 8.17 6.40
C ARG A 3 7.67 8.50 7.03
N ASN A 4 6.66 8.73 6.21
CA ASN A 4 5.27 8.99 6.61
C ASN A 4 4.42 7.72 6.72
N CYS A 5 5.02 6.53 6.82
CA CYS A 5 4.29 5.28 6.92
C CYS A 5 3.53 5.16 8.26
N HIS A 6 2.47 4.34 8.23
CA HIS A 6 1.67 4.07 9.42
C HIS A 6 2.50 3.37 10.51
N LYS A 7 2.15 3.60 11.77
CA LYS A 7 2.86 3.01 12.95
C LYS A 7 3.01 1.49 12.87
N SER A 8 2.09 0.76 12.23
CA SER A 8 2.18 -0.69 12.07
C SER A 8 3.42 -1.12 11.27
N VAL A 9 3.87 -0.31 10.32
CA VAL A 9 5.10 -0.57 9.56
C VAL A 9 6.31 -0.49 10.49
N TYR A 10 6.39 0.54 11.34
CA TYR A 10 7.47 0.65 12.34
C TYR A 10 7.46 -0.54 13.32
N HIS A 11 6.28 -0.96 13.77
CA HIS A 11 6.17 -2.14 14.61
C HIS A 11 6.64 -3.40 13.88
N GLY A 12 6.29 -3.56 12.59
CA GLY A 12 6.78 -4.67 11.76
C GLY A 12 8.30 -4.67 11.62
N LEU A 13 8.91 -3.51 11.41
CA LEU A 13 10.37 -3.36 11.34
C LEU A 13 11.04 -3.78 12.66
N ILE A 14 10.51 -3.33 13.80
CA ILE A 14 11.03 -3.66 15.15
C ILE A 14 10.90 -5.16 15.41
N LEU A 15 9.71 -5.74 15.20
CA LEU A 15 9.45 -7.16 15.46
C LEU A 15 10.34 -8.10 14.63
N ASN A 16 10.74 -7.68 13.44
CA ASN A 16 11.59 -8.45 12.55
C ASN A 16 13.07 -8.01 12.58
N SER A 17 13.43 -7.09 13.48
CA SER A 17 14.80 -6.54 13.60
C SER A 17 15.34 -6.01 12.26
N LEU A 18 14.45 -5.42 11.44
CA LEU A 18 14.84 -4.85 10.16
C LEU A 18 15.45 -3.46 10.32
N LYS A 19 16.49 -3.18 9.55
CA LYS A 19 17.11 -1.85 9.47
C LYS A 19 16.51 -1.12 8.28
N PRO A 20 15.69 -0.07 8.50
CA PRO A 20 15.08 0.67 7.40
C PRO A 20 16.03 1.75 6.86
N GLU A 21 16.05 1.91 5.54
CA GLU A 21 16.43 3.12 4.86
C GLU A 21 15.19 3.95 4.55
N TYR A 22 15.21 5.26 4.82
CA TYR A 22 14.03 6.11 4.67
C TYR A 22 14.10 6.97 3.41
N VAL A 23 12.97 7.05 2.70
CA VAL A 23 12.67 8.09 1.73
C VAL A 23 11.67 9.07 2.34
N TYR A 24 11.83 10.34 2.05
CA TYR A 24 11.02 11.40 2.65
C TYR A 24 10.05 11.95 1.61
N PRO A 25 8.77 12.15 1.96
CA PRO A 25 7.81 12.79 1.09
C PRO A 25 8.23 14.24 0.80
N GLN A 26 7.83 14.74 -0.34
CA GLN A 26 7.93 16.18 -0.63
C GLN A 26 7.05 16.96 0.36
N ILE A 27 7.33 18.24 0.53
CA ILE A 27 6.46 19.14 1.29
C ILE A 27 5.75 20.06 0.31
N ILE A 28 4.45 20.16 0.43
CA ILE A 28 3.63 21.15 -0.31
C ILE A 28 3.51 22.36 0.62
N GLU A 29 4.44 23.30 0.46
CA GLU A 29 4.63 24.41 1.42
C GLU A 29 3.39 25.30 1.54
N GLU A 30 2.67 25.56 0.45
CA GLU A 30 1.46 26.40 0.44
C GLU A 30 0.35 25.81 1.31
N LEU A 31 0.32 24.49 1.49
CA LEU A 31 -0.69 23.81 2.28
C LEU A 31 -0.16 23.31 3.64
N GLY A 32 1.14 23.29 3.81
CA GLY A 32 1.79 22.76 5.01
C GLY A 32 1.59 21.24 5.19
N ILE A 33 1.39 20.50 4.08
CA ILE A 33 1.13 19.05 4.10
C ILE A 33 2.25 18.25 3.44
N GLN A 34 2.27 16.94 3.71
CA GLN A 34 3.18 16.03 3.04
C GLN A 34 2.67 15.68 1.64
N GLY A 35 3.54 15.80 0.66
CA GLY A 35 3.32 15.39 -0.72
C GLY A 35 3.64 13.92 -0.97
N GLY A 36 3.81 13.58 -2.25
CA GLY A 36 4.20 12.24 -2.69
C GLY A 36 5.69 11.93 -2.52
N ILE A 37 6.02 10.67 -2.75
CA ILE A 37 7.40 10.19 -2.94
C ILE A 37 7.70 10.25 -4.45
N ARG A 38 8.89 10.69 -4.82
CA ARG A 38 9.32 10.72 -6.22
C ARG A 38 10.09 9.45 -6.58
N PRO A 39 9.97 8.95 -7.83
CA PRO A 39 10.76 7.81 -8.32
C PRO A 39 12.28 8.02 -8.14
N GLU A 40 12.78 9.25 -8.41
CA GLU A 40 14.20 9.57 -8.35
C GLU A 40 14.76 9.45 -6.91
N ASP A 41 13.97 9.76 -5.89
CA ASP A 41 14.37 9.63 -4.49
C ASP A 41 14.46 8.15 -4.08
N VAL A 42 13.59 7.29 -4.64
CA VAL A 42 13.64 5.85 -4.46
C VAL A 42 14.86 5.26 -5.18
N GLU A 43 15.06 5.62 -6.46
CA GLU A 43 16.19 5.17 -7.26
C GLU A 43 17.53 5.51 -6.60
N LYS A 44 17.67 6.74 -6.13
CA LYS A 44 18.85 7.18 -5.38
C LYS A 44 19.11 6.27 -4.18
N LYS A 45 18.08 5.97 -3.40
CA LYS A 45 18.22 5.09 -2.22
C LYS A 45 18.61 3.66 -2.59
N LEU A 46 18.04 3.12 -3.65
CA LEU A 46 18.39 1.77 -4.12
C LEU A 46 19.82 1.69 -4.64
N ASN A 47 20.30 2.73 -5.30
CA ASN A 47 21.69 2.82 -5.77
C ASN A 47 22.69 2.98 -4.62
N GLU A 48 22.35 3.76 -3.58
CA GLU A 48 23.17 3.94 -2.38
C GLU A 48 23.21 2.68 -1.50
N HIS A 49 22.15 1.85 -1.53
CA HIS A 49 21.92 0.71 -0.64
C HIS A 49 21.49 -0.53 -1.41
N PRO A 50 22.40 -1.21 -2.14
CA PRO A 50 22.05 -2.38 -2.96
C PRO A 50 21.60 -3.61 -2.14
N GLU A 51 21.77 -3.59 -0.82
CA GLU A 51 21.29 -4.61 0.11
C GLU A 51 19.78 -4.54 0.36
N ILE A 52 19.08 -3.49 -0.07
CA ILE A 52 17.62 -3.34 0.10
C ILE A 52 16.89 -4.50 -0.58
N ARG A 53 15.90 -5.08 0.12
CA ARG A 53 15.13 -6.25 -0.32
C ARG A 53 13.67 -5.97 -0.64
N GLY A 54 13.23 -4.73 -0.49
CA GLY A 54 11.88 -4.32 -0.81
C GLY A 54 11.65 -2.87 -0.48
N VAL A 55 10.69 -2.27 -1.15
CA VAL A 55 10.29 -0.87 -0.94
C VAL A 55 8.86 -0.85 -0.42
N LEU A 56 8.61 -0.05 0.62
CA LEU A 56 7.26 0.20 1.13
C LEU A 56 7.00 1.70 1.14
N ILE A 57 5.92 2.11 0.50
CA ILE A 57 5.47 3.51 0.48
C ILE A 57 3.99 3.63 0.82
N VAL A 58 3.58 4.83 1.24
CA VAL A 58 2.18 5.20 1.48
C VAL A 58 1.71 6.06 0.32
N SER A 59 0.66 5.63 -0.36
CA SER A 59 -0.01 6.39 -1.41
C SER A 59 -1.46 5.90 -1.58
N PRO A 60 -2.47 6.80 -1.47
CA PRO A 60 -2.32 8.22 -1.16
C PRO A 60 -1.87 8.47 0.28
N THR A 61 -1.36 9.68 0.54
CA THR A 61 -1.11 10.15 1.91
C THR A 61 -2.43 10.33 2.68
N TYR A 62 -2.36 10.63 3.99
CA TYR A 62 -3.55 10.95 4.79
C TYR A 62 -4.34 12.13 4.20
N ASP A 63 -3.63 13.11 3.62
CA ASP A 63 -4.22 14.30 3.00
C ASP A 63 -4.68 14.08 1.54
N GLY A 64 -4.56 12.85 1.02
CA GLY A 64 -5.03 12.48 -0.31
C GLY A 64 -4.00 12.68 -1.44
N VAL A 65 -2.75 12.98 -1.13
CA VAL A 65 -1.72 13.18 -2.17
C VAL A 65 -1.21 11.84 -2.68
N VAL A 66 -1.25 11.63 -3.99
CA VAL A 66 -0.83 10.40 -4.67
C VAL A 66 0.60 10.54 -5.19
N SER A 67 1.41 9.50 -5.00
CA SER A 67 2.76 9.39 -5.59
C SER A 67 2.68 8.81 -7.01
N ASP A 68 3.71 9.04 -7.81
CA ASP A 68 3.88 8.35 -9.10
C ASP A 68 4.26 6.87 -8.86
N ILE A 69 3.24 6.05 -8.55
CA ILE A 69 3.42 4.63 -8.25
C ILE A 69 3.98 3.87 -9.44
N ARG A 70 3.59 4.21 -10.67
CA ARG A 70 4.08 3.54 -11.88
C ARG A 70 5.58 3.77 -12.06
N GLY A 71 6.03 5.02 -11.98
CA GLY A 71 7.45 5.34 -12.06
C GLY A 71 8.26 4.70 -10.91
N ILE A 72 7.70 4.66 -9.69
CA ILE A 72 8.34 3.97 -8.56
C ILE A 72 8.40 2.47 -8.80
N ALA A 73 7.35 1.83 -9.34
CA ALA A 73 7.35 0.41 -9.66
C ALA A 73 8.42 0.07 -10.69
N ASP A 74 8.55 0.87 -11.75
CA ASP A 74 9.59 0.66 -12.77
C ASP A 74 11.00 0.70 -12.16
N VAL A 75 11.29 1.68 -11.32
CA VAL A 75 12.56 1.80 -10.58
C VAL A 75 12.81 0.59 -9.67
N VAL A 76 11.84 0.22 -8.86
CA VAL A 76 11.96 -0.88 -7.89
C VAL A 76 12.14 -2.22 -8.59
N HIS A 77 11.38 -2.45 -9.66
CA HIS A 77 11.45 -3.69 -10.45
C HIS A 77 12.74 -3.82 -11.27
N ALA A 78 13.39 -2.71 -11.65
CA ALA A 78 14.71 -2.75 -12.25
C ALA A 78 15.78 -3.36 -11.32
N HIS A 79 15.56 -3.33 -10.00
CA HIS A 79 16.39 -4.00 -8.99
C HIS A 79 15.87 -5.40 -8.60
N ASP A 80 14.84 -5.93 -9.27
CA ASP A 80 14.20 -7.23 -9.01
C ASP A 80 13.73 -7.42 -7.56
N ILE A 81 13.24 -6.37 -6.92
CA ILE A 81 12.69 -6.39 -5.57
C ILE A 81 11.20 -5.98 -5.57
N PRO A 82 10.41 -6.37 -4.55
CA PRO A 82 8.99 -6.04 -4.50
C PRO A 82 8.72 -4.59 -4.07
N LEU A 83 7.66 -4.02 -4.65
CA LEU A 83 7.03 -2.78 -4.21
C LEU A 83 5.77 -3.10 -3.40
N ILE A 84 5.74 -2.59 -2.16
CA ILE A 84 4.59 -2.68 -1.26
C ILE A 84 3.99 -1.29 -1.13
N VAL A 85 2.69 -1.16 -1.36
CA VAL A 85 1.99 0.12 -1.22
C VAL A 85 0.92 0.03 -0.14
N ASP A 86 1.06 0.86 0.87
CA ASP A 86 -0.02 1.15 1.81
C ASP A 86 -0.99 2.14 1.15
N GLU A 87 -2.01 1.60 0.52
CA GLU A 87 -3.11 2.31 -0.15
C GLU A 87 -4.35 2.33 0.75
N ALA A 88 -4.16 2.39 2.07
CA ALA A 88 -5.27 2.35 3.03
C ALA A 88 -6.30 3.48 2.82
N HIS A 89 -5.90 4.60 2.24
CA HIS A 89 -6.77 5.74 1.91
C HIS A 89 -7.23 5.77 0.44
N GLY A 90 -6.90 4.75 -0.37
CA GLY A 90 -7.19 4.68 -1.81
C GLY A 90 -8.07 3.50 -2.23
N ALA A 91 -8.80 2.84 -1.32
CA ALA A 91 -9.63 1.68 -1.67
C ALA A 91 -10.70 1.98 -2.74
N HIS A 92 -11.10 3.24 -2.89
CA HIS A 92 -12.05 3.72 -3.89
C HIS A 92 -11.45 3.92 -5.29
N PHE A 93 -10.13 3.89 -5.47
CA PHE A 93 -9.48 4.17 -6.76
C PHE A 93 -9.86 3.19 -7.88
N SER A 94 -10.24 1.96 -7.53
CA SER A 94 -10.69 0.97 -8.51
C SER A 94 -12.13 1.16 -9.00
N PHE A 95 -12.84 2.17 -8.47
CA PHE A 95 -14.21 2.50 -8.80
C PHE A 95 -14.31 3.93 -9.37
N GLY A 96 -15.44 4.30 -9.95
CA GLY A 96 -15.68 5.67 -10.45
C GLY A 96 -15.20 5.92 -11.87
N ASP A 97 -15.12 4.88 -12.71
CA ASP A 97 -14.93 4.95 -14.19
C ASP A 97 -13.81 5.92 -14.64
N GLY A 98 -12.67 5.90 -13.93
CA GLY A 98 -11.50 6.73 -14.26
C GLY A 98 -11.56 8.17 -13.70
N TYR A 99 -12.50 8.49 -12.85
CA TYR A 99 -12.53 9.78 -12.14
C TYR A 99 -11.39 9.88 -11.12
N PHE A 100 -11.01 8.76 -10.51
CA PHE A 100 -9.90 8.69 -9.57
C PHE A 100 -8.59 8.28 -10.24
N PRO A 101 -7.44 8.50 -9.59
CA PRO A 101 -6.17 7.93 -10.04
C PRO A 101 -6.22 6.39 -10.15
N GLU A 102 -5.35 5.82 -10.99
CA GLU A 102 -5.18 4.36 -11.02
C GLU A 102 -4.71 3.84 -9.66
N SER A 103 -5.27 2.68 -9.24
CA SER A 103 -4.82 2.04 -8.01
C SER A 103 -3.37 1.58 -8.10
N ALA A 104 -2.69 1.47 -6.95
CA ALA A 104 -1.31 0.99 -6.89
C ALA A 104 -1.15 -0.39 -7.55
N LEU A 105 -2.18 -1.24 -7.46
CA LEU A 105 -2.19 -2.56 -8.12
C LEU A 105 -2.17 -2.45 -9.65
N GLN A 106 -2.90 -1.48 -10.22
CA GLN A 106 -2.89 -1.19 -11.66
C GLN A 106 -1.57 -0.57 -12.10
N CYS A 107 -0.95 0.24 -11.23
CA CYS A 107 0.34 0.87 -11.45
C CYS A 107 1.54 -0.07 -11.29
N GLY A 108 1.34 -1.34 -10.90
CA GLY A 108 2.40 -2.33 -10.88
C GLY A 108 2.92 -2.73 -9.49
N ALA A 109 2.34 -2.23 -8.40
CA ALA A 109 2.72 -2.69 -7.06
C ALA A 109 2.51 -4.22 -6.88
N ASP A 110 3.41 -4.87 -6.17
CA ASP A 110 3.36 -6.32 -5.91
C ASP A 110 2.45 -6.68 -4.74
N LEU A 111 2.43 -5.83 -3.70
CA LEU A 111 1.52 -5.93 -2.56
C LEU A 111 0.82 -4.58 -2.35
N VAL A 112 -0.49 -4.61 -2.17
CA VAL A 112 -1.28 -3.41 -1.90
C VAL A 112 -2.21 -3.66 -0.74
N ILE A 113 -2.17 -2.79 0.26
CA ILE A 113 -3.05 -2.84 1.43
C ILE A 113 -4.11 -1.75 1.30
N GLN A 114 -5.38 -2.11 1.35
CA GLN A 114 -6.50 -1.18 1.29
C GLN A 114 -7.39 -1.33 2.52
N SER A 115 -7.74 -0.22 3.16
CA SER A 115 -8.72 -0.19 4.26
C SER A 115 -10.09 0.18 3.68
N LEU A 116 -10.98 -0.79 3.55
CA LEU A 116 -12.31 -0.55 2.97
C LEU A 116 -13.11 0.45 3.81
N HIS A 117 -12.99 0.36 5.13
CA HIS A 117 -13.72 1.21 6.08
C HIS A 117 -13.33 2.69 6.08
N LYS A 118 -12.24 3.08 5.39
CA LYS A 118 -11.79 4.49 5.36
C LYS A 118 -12.47 5.28 4.25
N THR A 119 -12.65 4.67 3.10
CA THR A 119 -13.09 5.37 1.88
C THR A 119 -14.24 4.69 1.15
N LEU A 120 -14.68 3.52 1.62
CA LEU A 120 -15.83 2.78 1.10
C LEU A 120 -16.86 2.53 2.21
N PRO A 121 -18.13 2.21 1.87
CA PRO A 121 -19.20 1.99 2.83
C PRO A 121 -19.07 0.60 3.50
N SER A 122 -18.03 0.42 4.33
CA SER A 122 -17.75 -0.81 5.04
C SER A 122 -17.53 -0.56 6.54
N LEU A 123 -17.69 -1.60 7.35
CA LEU A 123 -17.50 -1.50 8.80
C LEU A 123 -16.01 -1.29 9.15
N THR A 124 -15.76 -0.58 10.25
CA THR A 124 -14.42 -0.42 10.82
C THR A 124 -13.70 -1.77 10.98
N GLN A 125 -12.39 -1.79 10.77
CA GLN A 125 -11.49 -2.94 10.76
C GLN A 125 -11.52 -3.79 9.47
N THR A 126 -12.40 -3.48 8.50
CA THR A 126 -12.38 -4.19 7.22
C THR A 126 -11.25 -3.68 6.33
N ALA A 127 -10.45 -4.62 5.83
CA ALA A 127 -9.33 -4.34 4.95
C ALA A 127 -9.08 -5.51 4.00
N VAL A 128 -8.40 -5.24 2.90
CA VAL A 128 -7.96 -6.26 1.93
C VAL A 128 -6.48 -6.11 1.66
N LEU A 129 -5.85 -7.23 1.37
CA LEU A 129 -4.47 -7.31 0.91
C LEU A 129 -4.48 -7.94 -0.49
N HIS A 130 -3.95 -7.22 -1.45
CA HIS A 130 -3.79 -7.69 -2.82
C HIS A 130 -2.36 -8.15 -3.06
N LEU A 131 -2.21 -9.27 -3.74
CA LEU A 131 -0.93 -9.80 -4.21
C LEU A 131 -0.96 -9.90 -5.74
N LYS A 132 0.03 -9.32 -6.42
CA LYS A 132 0.22 -9.39 -7.87
C LYS A 132 1.65 -9.80 -8.21
N GLY A 133 1.81 -10.56 -9.30
CA GLY A 133 3.13 -10.97 -9.76
C GLY A 133 3.75 -12.12 -8.95
N GLN A 134 5.08 -12.24 -9.01
CA GLN A 134 5.83 -13.38 -8.45
C GLN A 134 6.98 -12.95 -7.52
N ARG A 135 7.24 -11.64 -7.34
CA ARG A 135 8.33 -11.13 -6.48
C ARG A 135 8.07 -11.41 -5.00
N VAL A 136 6.79 -11.55 -4.62
CA VAL A 136 6.40 -11.96 -3.27
C VAL A 136 5.87 -13.38 -3.32
N ARG A 137 6.44 -14.26 -2.52
CA ARG A 137 6.01 -15.66 -2.42
C ARG A 137 4.67 -15.76 -1.70
N ARG A 138 3.65 -16.23 -2.41
CA ARG A 138 2.28 -16.40 -1.88
C ARG A 138 2.25 -17.28 -0.64
N ASP A 139 2.96 -18.43 -0.66
CA ASP A 139 2.98 -19.36 0.46
C ASP A 139 3.54 -18.74 1.75
N ARG A 140 4.55 -17.87 1.63
CA ARG A 140 5.11 -17.14 2.77
C ARG A 140 4.16 -16.04 3.27
N LEU A 141 3.52 -15.33 2.36
CA LEU A 141 2.52 -14.32 2.72
C LEU A 141 1.36 -14.96 3.48
N GLU A 142 0.83 -16.09 3.00
CA GLU A 142 -0.26 -16.83 3.64
C GLU A 142 0.15 -17.33 5.04
N GLN A 143 1.36 -17.82 5.22
CA GLN A 143 1.89 -18.18 6.54
C GLN A 143 1.92 -16.98 7.51
N CYS A 144 2.37 -15.81 7.04
CA CYS A 144 2.35 -14.59 7.85
C CYS A 144 0.91 -14.18 8.21
N LEU A 145 -0.02 -14.22 7.26
CA LEU A 145 -1.41 -13.92 7.52
C LEU A 145 -2.01 -14.86 8.57
N GLN A 146 -1.74 -16.16 8.50
CA GLN A 146 -2.19 -17.13 9.50
C GLN A 146 -1.66 -16.84 10.91
N MET A 147 -0.45 -16.29 11.03
CA MET A 147 0.14 -15.94 12.32
C MET A 147 -0.45 -14.65 12.92
N TYR A 148 -0.80 -13.68 12.07
CA TYR A 148 -1.18 -12.34 12.53
C TYR A 148 -2.69 -12.06 12.44
N GLN A 149 -3.44 -12.83 11.66
CA GLN A 149 -4.90 -12.72 11.60
C GLN A 149 -5.57 -13.56 12.68
N SER A 150 -6.84 -13.21 12.98
CA SER A 150 -7.69 -14.02 13.85
C SER A 150 -7.94 -15.39 13.23
N SER A 151 -7.85 -16.45 14.02
CA SER A 151 -8.27 -17.81 13.64
C SER A 151 -9.80 -17.96 13.54
N SER A 152 -10.55 -16.97 14.06
CA SER A 152 -12.02 -16.95 14.06
C SER A 152 -12.51 -15.69 13.33
N PRO A 153 -12.60 -15.72 11.99
CA PRO A 153 -13.03 -14.55 11.22
C PRO A 153 -14.49 -14.18 11.54
N SER A 154 -14.76 -12.88 11.60
CA SER A 154 -16.12 -12.37 11.78
C SER A 154 -16.91 -12.51 10.48
N TYR A 155 -17.92 -13.37 10.45
CA TYR A 155 -18.82 -13.48 9.30
C TYR A 155 -19.59 -12.20 9.02
N VAL A 156 -19.86 -11.37 10.04
CA VAL A 156 -20.48 -10.06 9.86
C VAL A 156 -19.56 -9.14 9.03
N PHE A 157 -18.27 -9.10 9.35
CA PHE A 157 -17.31 -8.31 8.57
C PHE A 157 -17.16 -8.84 7.14
N MET A 158 -17.12 -10.16 6.96
CA MET A 158 -17.03 -10.77 5.63
C MET A 158 -18.26 -10.42 4.77
N ALA A 159 -19.47 -10.55 5.32
CA ALA A 159 -20.70 -10.21 4.61
C ALA A 159 -20.77 -8.71 4.25
N VAL A 160 -20.34 -7.82 5.16
CA VAL A 160 -20.31 -6.38 4.87
C VAL A 160 -19.26 -6.03 3.83
N MET A 161 -18.11 -6.67 3.83
CA MET A 161 -17.09 -6.48 2.79
C MET A 161 -17.60 -6.92 1.42
N GLU A 162 -18.27 -8.08 1.34
CA GLU A 162 -18.87 -8.59 0.11
C GLU A 162 -19.95 -7.63 -0.40
N GLN A 163 -20.87 -7.21 0.47
CA GLN A 163 -21.91 -6.24 0.11
C GLN A 163 -21.33 -4.91 -0.34
N CYS A 164 -20.31 -4.40 0.35
CA CYS A 164 -19.62 -3.17 -0.01
C CYS A 164 -19.04 -3.24 -1.43
N ILE A 165 -18.32 -4.30 -1.76
CA ILE A 165 -17.75 -4.49 -3.10
C ILE A 165 -18.83 -4.64 -4.16
N PHE A 166 -19.89 -5.38 -3.85
CA PHE A 166 -21.04 -5.54 -4.76
C PHE A 166 -21.68 -4.18 -5.08
N GLU A 167 -21.99 -3.36 -4.07
CA GLU A 167 -22.59 -2.04 -4.25
C GLU A 167 -21.67 -1.11 -5.07
N MET A 168 -20.37 -1.13 -4.79
CA MET A 168 -19.41 -0.32 -5.54
C MET A 168 -19.30 -0.74 -7.01
N HIS A 169 -19.46 -2.03 -7.33
CA HIS A 169 -19.50 -2.49 -8.73
C HIS A 169 -20.79 -2.12 -9.47
N GLN A 170 -21.91 -1.94 -8.76
CA GLN A 170 -23.20 -1.63 -9.36
C GLN A 170 -23.42 -0.11 -9.52
N HIS A 171 -22.86 0.68 -8.60
CA HIS A 171 -23.22 2.08 -8.42
C HIS A 171 -22.02 3.03 -8.21
N GLY A 172 -20.80 2.49 -8.19
CA GLY A 172 -19.56 3.25 -7.99
C GLY A 172 -18.97 3.87 -9.26
#